data_fcc6b6d943a6932e305dec9c3950bbeb
#
_entry.id   fcc6b6d943a6932e305dec9c3950bbeb
#
_cell.length_a   1.000
_cell.length_b   1.000
_cell.length_c   1.000
_cell.angle_alpha   90.00
_cell.angle_beta   90.00
_cell.angle_gamma   90.00
#
_symmetry.space_group_name_H-M   'P 1'
#
loop_
_entity.id
_entity.type
_entity.pdbx_description
1 polymer ?
#
loop_
_entity_poly.entity_id
_entity_poly.type
_entity_poly.pdbx_seq_one_letter_code
_entity_poly.pdbx_strand_id
1 'polypeptide(L)'
;KLTINAACKMCRLCVKKGPEGAVEYVEDTVRPSVDKEEWKGIAVYVDHVDGKIHPVTLELLGKARELAQVTGHPVYALFMGNDIGEKCHELLHYGADKVFVYDEPELARFKIESYTAVFEDFIQNVKPSSILVGATTVGRQLAPRVAARMKTGLTADCTILEMNEDTDLSQIRPAFGGNIMAHIKTPDHRPQMATVRYKIMNAPERSEEESGEIVNCSIAKERLGSHVDVLDIVLKEKEKFIENADVLVVAGRGVKKQEDLEMLQKLADLLGGQLACTRPMAESGWLPAKCQIGLSGRTVRPKLIITCGVSGAVQFTAGMNHSENIFAINKDEKAPIFKTAHYCLVGDLYEVIPQLIQKIEEKKGA
;
A
#
# COMPACT_ATOMS: atom_id res chain seq x y z
N LYS A 1 43.01 15.90 -18.14
CA LYS A 1 42.03 14.85 -18.33
C LYS A 1 40.64 15.42 -17.94
N LEU A 2 39.72 15.48 -18.91
CA LEU A 2 38.35 15.91 -18.64
C LEU A 2 37.63 14.80 -17.83
N THR A 3 36.99 15.18 -16.74
CA THR A 3 36.17 14.25 -15.94
C THR A 3 34.74 14.76 -15.93
N ILE A 4 33.80 13.93 -16.38
CA ILE A 4 32.35 14.18 -16.27
C ILE A 4 31.88 13.48 -15.02
N ASN A 5 31.31 14.24 -14.08
CA ASN A 5 30.84 13.72 -12.79
C ASN A 5 29.31 13.93 -12.63
N ALA A 6 28.76 13.52 -11.51
CA ALA A 6 27.33 13.61 -11.23
C ALA A 6 26.74 15.03 -11.22
N ALA A 7 27.59 16.09 -11.21
CA ALA A 7 27.13 17.47 -11.33
C ALA A 7 26.89 17.91 -12.79
N CYS A 8 27.14 17.04 -13.76
CA CYS A 8 26.90 17.32 -15.18
C CYS A 8 25.39 17.46 -15.43
N LYS A 9 24.98 18.65 -15.94
CA LYS A 9 23.59 18.94 -16.30
C LYS A 9 23.17 18.46 -17.68
N MET A 10 24.00 17.68 -18.38
CA MET A 10 23.79 17.20 -19.76
C MET A 10 23.40 18.30 -20.78
N CYS A 11 23.87 19.53 -20.55
CA CYS A 11 23.51 20.70 -21.37
C CYS A 11 24.19 20.75 -22.73
N ARG A 12 25.09 19.80 -23.03
CA ARG A 12 25.84 19.65 -24.28
C ARG A 12 26.75 20.88 -24.65
N LEU A 13 26.97 21.80 -23.70
CA LEU A 13 27.85 22.99 -23.98
C LEU A 13 29.29 22.58 -24.26
N CYS A 14 29.79 21.54 -23.59
CA CYS A 14 31.16 21.01 -23.84
C CYS A 14 31.31 20.43 -25.25
N VAL A 15 30.24 19.89 -25.85
CA VAL A 15 30.22 19.42 -27.24
C VAL A 15 30.18 20.61 -28.21
N LYS A 16 29.30 21.60 -27.91
CA LYS A 16 29.08 22.75 -28.82
C LYS A 16 30.19 23.78 -28.81
N LYS A 17 30.88 23.97 -27.68
CA LYS A 17 31.89 25.04 -27.48
C LYS A 17 33.28 24.50 -27.16
N GLY A 18 33.45 23.20 -27.04
CA GLY A 18 34.75 22.54 -26.85
C GLY A 18 35.57 22.50 -28.16
N PRO A 19 36.86 22.15 -28.08
CA PRO A 19 37.66 21.87 -29.25
C PRO A 19 37.03 20.74 -30.08
N GLU A 20 37.09 20.87 -31.41
CA GLU A 20 36.53 19.89 -32.33
C GLU A 20 37.10 18.48 -32.07
N GLY A 21 36.23 17.46 -31.95
CA GLY A 21 36.62 16.08 -31.64
C GLY A 21 37.03 15.79 -30.20
N ALA A 22 37.09 16.80 -29.29
CA ALA A 22 37.52 16.60 -27.92
C ALA A 22 36.42 15.97 -27.04
N VAL A 23 35.15 16.26 -27.32
CA VAL A 23 33.97 15.72 -26.62
C VAL A 23 32.91 15.40 -27.67
N GLU A 24 32.54 14.16 -27.75
CA GLU A 24 31.46 13.69 -28.61
C GLU A 24 30.25 13.33 -27.73
N TYR A 25 29.05 13.68 -28.18
CA TYR A 25 27.82 13.25 -27.58
C TYR A 25 27.30 12.02 -28.34
N VAL A 26 27.44 10.86 -27.71
CA VAL A 26 26.87 9.63 -28.24
C VAL A 26 25.48 9.50 -27.61
N GLU A 27 24.45 9.56 -28.43
CA GLU A 27 23.09 9.27 -27.98
C GLU A 27 22.96 7.76 -27.91
N ASP A 28 22.67 7.25 -26.72
CA ASP A 28 22.41 5.83 -26.53
C ASP A 28 20.99 5.55 -27.08
N THR A 29 20.92 5.41 -28.39
CA THR A 29 19.65 5.32 -29.14
C THR A 29 19.01 3.95 -29.10
N VAL A 30 19.71 2.94 -28.58
CA VAL A 30 19.19 1.58 -28.44
C VAL A 30 18.92 1.32 -26.96
N ARG A 31 17.81 1.86 -26.46
CA ARG A 31 17.22 1.29 -25.25
C ARG A 31 16.72 -0.10 -25.62
N PRO A 32 17.10 -1.17 -24.91
CA PRO A 32 16.50 -2.47 -25.13
C PRO A 32 14.99 -2.34 -24.86
N SER A 33 14.19 -2.27 -25.90
CA SER A 33 12.74 -2.30 -25.77
C SER A 33 12.33 -3.75 -25.51
N VAL A 34 11.58 -3.95 -24.45
CA VAL A 34 10.92 -5.25 -24.19
C VAL A 34 9.83 -5.47 -25.24
N ASP A 35 9.79 -6.64 -25.84
CA ASP A 35 8.64 -7.04 -26.63
C ASP A 35 7.42 -7.22 -25.71
N LYS A 36 6.53 -6.22 -25.72
CA LYS A 36 5.36 -6.16 -24.84
C LYS A 36 4.37 -7.31 -25.14
N GLU A 37 4.37 -7.84 -26.36
CA GLU A 37 3.46 -8.92 -26.77
C GLU A 37 3.74 -10.26 -26.07
N GLU A 38 4.96 -10.44 -25.59
CA GLU A 38 5.31 -11.62 -24.78
C GLU A 38 4.80 -11.56 -23.35
N TRP A 39 4.43 -10.36 -22.86
CA TRP A 39 4.08 -10.10 -21.48
C TRP A 39 2.59 -9.81 -21.34
N LYS A 40 1.83 -10.79 -20.87
CA LYS A 40 0.37 -10.69 -20.77
C LYS A 40 -0.14 -11.04 -19.38
N GLY A 41 -1.13 -10.31 -18.94
CA GLY A 41 -1.77 -10.51 -17.65
C GLY A 41 -1.29 -9.58 -16.56
N ILE A 42 -2.13 -9.39 -15.56
CA ILE A 42 -1.86 -8.60 -14.37
C ILE A 42 -1.84 -9.56 -13.19
N ALA A 43 -0.68 -9.70 -12.54
CA ALA A 43 -0.52 -10.60 -11.42
C ALA A 43 -0.67 -9.86 -10.08
N VAL A 44 -1.28 -10.52 -9.11
CA VAL A 44 -1.38 -10.09 -7.73
C VAL A 44 -0.63 -11.08 -6.84
N TYR A 45 0.30 -10.58 -6.04
CA TYR A 45 0.91 -11.40 -4.99
C TYR A 45 -0.08 -11.62 -3.85
N VAL A 46 -0.31 -12.86 -3.50
CA VAL A 46 -1.19 -13.24 -2.39
C VAL A 46 -0.43 -13.17 -1.07
N ASP A 47 -0.67 -12.09 -0.33
CA ASP A 47 -0.12 -11.97 1.01
C ASP A 47 -0.99 -12.75 2.02
N HIS A 48 -0.37 -13.53 2.88
CA HIS A 48 -1.09 -14.36 3.84
C HIS A 48 -0.24 -14.70 5.07
N VAL A 49 -0.90 -15.15 6.13
CA VAL A 49 -0.26 -15.77 7.30
C VAL A 49 -0.94 -17.13 7.51
N ASP A 50 -0.16 -18.21 7.42
CA ASP A 50 -0.63 -19.60 7.53
C ASP A 50 -1.86 -19.88 6.63
N GLY A 51 -1.83 -19.36 5.40
CA GLY A 51 -2.88 -19.46 4.39
C GLY A 51 -4.09 -18.54 4.62
N LYS A 52 -4.18 -17.80 5.72
CA LYS A 52 -5.18 -16.76 5.88
C LYS A 52 -4.82 -15.55 5.06
N ILE A 53 -5.53 -15.36 3.96
CA ILE A 53 -5.29 -14.29 2.98
C ILE A 53 -5.48 -12.92 3.63
N HIS A 54 -4.51 -12.04 3.43
CA HIS A 54 -4.60 -10.65 3.88
C HIS A 54 -5.58 -9.86 2.99
N PRO A 55 -6.50 -9.05 3.56
CA PRO A 55 -7.52 -8.33 2.78
C PRO A 55 -6.98 -7.44 1.66
N VAL A 56 -5.74 -6.93 1.76
CA VAL A 56 -5.10 -6.16 0.69
C VAL A 56 -5.02 -6.94 -0.62
N THR A 57 -4.86 -8.26 -0.56
CA THR A 57 -4.86 -9.12 -1.75
C THR A 57 -6.17 -9.03 -2.51
N LEU A 58 -7.31 -9.05 -1.78
CA LEU A 58 -8.64 -8.95 -2.38
C LEU A 58 -8.88 -7.58 -3.01
N GLU A 59 -8.42 -6.51 -2.35
CA GLU A 59 -8.43 -5.15 -2.91
C GLU A 59 -7.63 -5.09 -4.21
N LEU A 60 -6.45 -5.72 -4.25
CA LEU A 60 -5.60 -5.75 -5.43
C LEU A 60 -6.16 -6.59 -6.57
N LEU A 61 -6.87 -7.69 -6.27
CA LEU A 61 -7.59 -8.47 -7.29
C LEU A 61 -8.69 -7.62 -7.95
N GLY A 62 -9.47 -6.86 -7.17
CA GLY A 62 -10.43 -5.91 -7.70
C GLY A 62 -9.78 -4.87 -8.61
N LYS A 63 -8.68 -4.28 -8.18
CA LYS A 63 -7.94 -3.31 -8.99
C LYS A 63 -7.32 -3.94 -10.24
N ALA A 64 -6.75 -5.14 -10.13
CA ALA A 64 -6.21 -5.86 -11.28
C ALA A 64 -7.31 -6.14 -12.32
N ARG A 65 -8.53 -6.47 -11.90
CA ARG A 65 -9.68 -6.68 -12.79
C ARG A 65 -10.09 -5.38 -13.52
N GLU A 66 -10.12 -4.23 -12.83
CA GLU A 66 -10.35 -2.93 -13.47
C GLU A 66 -9.29 -2.62 -14.53
N LEU A 67 -8.01 -2.82 -14.21
CA LEU A 67 -6.90 -2.58 -15.12
C LEU A 67 -6.94 -3.54 -16.33
N ALA A 68 -7.30 -4.80 -16.10
CA ALA A 68 -7.42 -5.83 -17.12
C ALA A 68 -8.53 -5.55 -18.14
N GLN A 69 -9.58 -4.83 -17.76
CA GLN A 69 -10.65 -4.42 -18.70
C GLN A 69 -10.12 -3.56 -19.84
N VAL A 70 -9.07 -2.76 -19.61
CA VAL A 70 -8.49 -1.89 -20.64
C VAL A 70 -7.75 -2.69 -21.73
N THR A 71 -7.06 -3.75 -21.33
CA THR A 71 -6.18 -4.54 -22.21
C THR A 71 -6.80 -5.87 -22.67
N GLY A 72 -7.89 -6.30 -22.04
CA GLY A 72 -8.47 -7.64 -22.24
C GLY A 72 -7.56 -8.77 -21.71
N HIS A 73 -6.58 -8.46 -20.89
CA HIS A 73 -5.63 -9.43 -20.34
C HIS A 73 -6.20 -10.16 -19.12
N PRO A 74 -5.74 -11.40 -18.85
CA PRO A 74 -6.17 -12.14 -17.67
C PRO A 74 -5.57 -11.55 -16.37
N VAL A 75 -6.28 -11.83 -15.26
CA VAL A 75 -5.84 -11.55 -13.89
C VAL A 75 -5.29 -12.82 -13.27
N TYR A 76 -4.09 -12.72 -12.75
CA TYR A 76 -3.39 -13.83 -12.10
C TYR A 76 -3.25 -13.58 -10.60
N ALA A 77 -3.32 -14.66 -9.82
CA ALA A 77 -2.91 -14.63 -8.42
C ALA A 77 -1.70 -15.53 -8.23
N LEU A 78 -0.64 -15.03 -7.61
CA LEU A 78 0.53 -15.82 -7.23
C LEU A 78 0.43 -16.16 -5.74
N PHE A 79 0.15 -17.41 -5.43
CA PHE A 79 0.02 -17.90 -4.06
C PHE A 79 1.15 -18.89 -3.76
N MET A 80 1.96 -18.55 -2.77
CA MET A 80 3.12 -19.35 -2.35
C MET A 80 3.11 -19.55 -0.84
N GLY A 81 3.29 -20.78 -0.38
CA GLY A 81 3.26 -21.12 1.03
C GLY A 81 3.43 -22.60 1.27
N ASN A 82 2.91 -23.07 2.40
CA ASN A 82 2.82 -24.49 2.73
C ASN A 82 1.41 -24.81 3.23
N ASP A 83 0.84 -25.91 2.78
CA ASP A 83 -0.52 -26.36 3.11
C ASP A 83 -1.58 -25.29 2.77
N ILE A 84 -1.47 -24.76 1.54
CA ILE A 84 -2.31 -23.68 1.02
C ILE A 84 -3.27 -24.14 -0.09
N GLY A 85 -3.20 -25.37 -0.54
CA GLY A 85 -3.92 -25.88 -1.70
C GLY A 85 -5.43 -25.63 -1.67
N GLU A 86 -6.10 -25.93 -0.54
CA GLU A 86 -7.54 -25.68 -0.39
C GLU A 86 -7.90 -24.18 -0.25
N LYS A 87 -6.95 -23.36 0.17
CA LYS A 87 -7.18 -21.94 0.44
C LYS A 87 -7.11 -21.08 -0.82
N CYS A 88 -6.58 -21.61 -1.92
CA CYS A 88 -6.49 -20.91 -3.20
C CYS A 88 -7.86 -20.73 -3.87
N HIS A 89 -8.85 -21.61 -3.58
CA HIS A 89 -10.21 -21.51 -4.12
C HIS A 89 -10.89 -20.18 -3.77
N GLU A 90 -10.62 -19.61 -2.58
CA GLU A 90 -11.19 -18.32 -2.21
C GLU A 90 -10.86 -17.21 -3.22
N LEU A 91 -9.68 -17.23 -3.85
CA LEU A 91 -9.26 -16.23 -4.82
C LEU A 91 -10.09 -16.26 -6.12
N LEU A 92 -10.65 -17.42 -6.47
CA LEU A 92 -11.51 -17.59 -7.64
C LEU A 92 -12.86 -16.87 -7.48
N HIS A 93 -13.33 -16.69 -6.24
CA HIS A 93 -14.52 -15.91 -5.92
C HIS A 93 -14.31 -14.39 -6.06
N TYR A 94 -13.05 -13.94 -6.16
CA TYR A 94 -12.68 -12.52 -6.25
C TYR A 94 -12.09 -12.12 -7.61
N GLY A 95 -12.34 -12.95 -8.64
CA GLY A 95 -12.06 -12.59 -10.02
C GLY A 95 -10.63 -12.87 -10.49
N ALA A 96 -9.91 -13.80 -9.88
CA ALA A 96 -8.69 -14.35 -10.46
C ALA A 96 -9.05 -15.31 -11.60
N ASP A 97 -8.49 -15.10 -12.81
CA ASP A 97 -8.67 -16.05 -13.92
C ASP A 97 -7.78 -17.28 -13.75
N LYS A 98 -6.59 -17.10 -13.16
CA LYS A 98 -5.70 -18.20 -12.80
C LYS A 98 -5.02 -17.94 -11.47
N VAL A 99 -4.98 -18.96 -10.63
CA VAL A 99 -4.22 -18.96 -9.37
C VAL A 99 -3.04 -19.90 -9.52
N PHE A 100 -1.83 -19.35 -9.55
CA PHE A 100 -0.58 -20.10 -9.59
C PHE A 100 -0.16 -20.41 -8.15
N VAL A 101 -0.15 -21.70 -7.82
CA VAL A 101 0.08 -22.18 -6.45
C VAL A 101 1.43 -22.87 -6.37
N TYR A 102 2.29 -22.37 -5.50
CA TYR A 102 3.54 -23.01 -5.08
C TYR A 102 3.38 -23.46 -3.63
N ASP A 103 3.05 -24.72 -3.42
CA ASP A 103 2.80 -25.31 -2.10
C ASP A 103 3.97 -26.23 -1.71
N GLU A 104 4.94 -25.66 -1.00
CA GLU A 104 6.18 -26.34 -0.65
C GLU A 104 6.52 -26.14 0.84
N PRO A 105 7.01 -27.18 1.55
CA PRO A 105 7.37 -27.10 2.97
C PRO A 105 8.38 -25.98 3.28
N GLU A 106 9.30 -25.70 2.36
CA GLU A 106 10.34 -24.67 2.48
C GLU A 106 9.74 -23.25 2.52
N LEU A 107 8.48 -23.09 2.04
CA LEU A 107 7.72 -21.84 2.04
C LEU A 107 6.80 -21.68 3.26
N ALA A 108 6.82 -22.61 4.21
CA ALA A 108 6.00 -22.55 5.43
C ALA A 108 6.23 -21.26 6.24
N ARG A 109 7.41 -20.70 6.14
CA ARG A 109 7.79 -19.44 6.79
C ARG A 109 8.42 -18.49 5.78
N PHE A 110 8.10 -17.20 5.91
CA PHE A 110 8.67 -16.20 5.03
C PHE A 110 10.19 -16.17 5.15
N LYS A 111 10.86 -16.52 4.08
CA LYS A 111 12.29 -16.35 3.85
C LYS A 111 12.50 -15.64 2.54
N ILE A 112 13.15 -14.48 2.58
CA ILE A 112 13.24 -13.56 1.43
C ILE A 112 13.86 -14.22 0.20
N GLU A 113 14.80 -15.14 0.37
CA GLU A 113 15.50 -15.82 -0.72
C GLU A 113 14.60 -16.83 -1.40
N SER A 114 13.95 -17.71 -0.63
CA SER A 114 13.04 -18.74 -1.15
C SER A 114 11.84 -18.11 -1.87
N TYR A 115 11.22 -17.08 -1.25
CA TYR A 115 10.09 -16.33 -1.85
C TYR A 115 10.50 -15.58 -3.12
N THR A 116 11.71 -15.01 -3.16
CA THR A 116 12.24 -14.36 -4.36
C THR A 116 12.47 -15.35 -5.49
N ALA A 117 12.95 -16.56 -5.17
CA ALA A 117 13.18 -17.61 -6.16
C ALA A 117 11.86 -18.09 -6.81
N VAL A 118 10.81 -18.25 -6.02
CA VAL A 118 9.47 -18.58 -6.52
C VAL A 118 8.91 -17.47 -7.41
N PHE A 119 9.07 -16.22 -6.99
CA PHE A 119 8.65 -15.08 -7.79
C PHE A 119 9.37 -15.01 -9.14
N GLU A 120 10.69 -15.23 -9.13
CA GLU A 120 11.49 -15.28 -10.35
C GLU A 120 11.02 -16.40 -11.29
N ASP A 121 10.77 -17.60 -10.74
CA ASP A 121 10.26 -18.75 -11.48
C ASP A 121 8.90 -18.42 -12.13
N PHE A 122 7.97 -17.89 -11.35
CA PHE A 122 6.67 -17.44 -11.86
C PHE A 122 6.79 -16.41 -12.99
N ILE A 123 7.62 -15.37 -12.79
CA ILE A 123 7.78 -14.30 -13.79
C ILE A 123 8.36 -14.87 -15.10
N GLN A 124 9.33 -15.76 -15.02
CA GLN A 124 9.97 -16.38 -16.19
C GLN A 124 9.03 -17.26 -16.98
N ASN A 125 8.15 -18.01 -16.29
CA ASN A 125 7.24 -18.96 -16.93
C ASN A 125 5.94 -18.30 -17.42
N VAL A 126 5.41 -17.31 -16.70
CA VAL A 126 4.09 -16.71 -16.97
C VAL A 126 4.19 -15.39 -17.71
N LYS A 127 5.28 -14.63 -17.52
CA LYS A 127 5.54 -13.31 -18.13
C LYS A 127 4.38 -12.33 -17.94
N PRO A 128 3.93 -12.02 -16.71
CA PRO A 128 2.88 -11.04 -16.50
C PRO A 128 3.36 -9.63 -16.90
N SER A 129 2.51 -8.81 -17.52
CA SER A 129 2.87 -7.44 -17.89
C SER A 129 3.07 -6.53 -16.68
N SER A 130 2.28 -6.79 -15.61
CA SER A 130 2.33 -6.02 -14.38
C SER A 130 2.13 -6.91 -13.16
N ILE A 131 2.72 -6.52 -12.03
CA ILE A 131 2.59 -7.21 -10.75
C ILE A 131 2.23 -6.22 -9.65
N LEU A 132 1.13 -6.50 -8.94
CA LEU A 132 0.65 -5.73 -7.81
C LEU A 132 0.95 -6.48 -6.51
N VAL A 133 1.51 -5.77 -5.54
CA VAL A 133 1.91 -6.32 -4.24
C VAL A 133 1.33 -5.47 -3.12
N GLY A 134 0.76 -6.07 -2.09
CA GLY A 134 0.36 -5.34 -0.88
C GLY A 134 1.56 -4.73 -0.17
N ALA A 135 1.47 -3.46 0.25
CA ALA A 135 2.52 -2.79 1.02
C ALA A 135 2.52 -3.22 2.50
N THR A 136 2.43 -4.51 2.75
CA THR A 136 2.57 -5.15 4.06
C THR A 136 4.04 -5.27 4.47
N THR A 137 4.30 -5.79 5.65
CA THR A 137 5.68 -6.05 6.10
C THR A 137 6.42 -6.99 5.16
N VAL A 138 5.74 -8.05 4.66
CA VAL A 138 6.33 -9.00 3.70
C VAL A 138 6.47 -8.35 2.34
N GLY A 139 5.41 -7.76 1.80
CA GLY A 139 5.42 -7.17 0.47
C GLY A 139 6.45 -6.05 0.28
N ARG A 140 6.67 -5.21 1.31
CA ARG A 140 7.69 -4.15 1.31
C ARG A 140 9.13 -4.68 1.30
N GLN A 141 9.36 -5.90 1.76
CA GLN A 141 10.66 -6.57 1.68
C GLN A 141 10.81 -7.31 0.35
N LEU A 142 9.77 -8.02 -0.07
CA LEU A 142 9.81 -8.93 -1.21
C LEU A 142 9.81 -8.17 -2.55
N ALA A 143 8.89 -7.22 -2.75
CA ALA A 143 8.75 -6.53 -4.03
C ALA A 143 10.03 -5.82 -4.51
N PRO A 144 10.77 -5.05 -3.67
CA PRO A 144 12.01 -4.42 -4.10
C PRO A 144 13.10 -5.45 -4.46
N ARG A 145 13.14 -6.56 -3.74
CA ARG A 145 14.10 -7.63 -4.01
C ARG A 145 13.84 -8.29 -5.37
N VAL A 146 12.56 -8.59 -5.65
CA VAL A 146 12.12 -9.13 -6.93
C VAL A 146 12.41 -8.15 -8.06
N ALA A 147 12.04 -6.87 -7.91
CA ALA A 147 12.28 -5.84 -8.92
C ALA A 147 13.77 -5.71 -9.25
N ALA A 148 14.64 -5.69 -8.24
CA ALA A 148 16.09 -5.66 -8.43
C ALA A 148 16.60 -6.92 -9.14
N ARG A 149 16.08 -8.10 -8.80
CA ARG A 149 16.45 -9.38 -9.42
C ARG A 149 16.06 -9.41 -10.90
N MET A 150 14.88 -8.90 -11.22
CA MET A 150 14.35 -8.82 -12.59
C MET A 150 14.86 -7.59 -13.36
N LYS A 151 15.65 -6.72 -12.72
CA LYS A 151 16.16 -5.45 -13.29
C LYS A 151 15.02 -4.57 -13.83
N THR A 152 13.90 -4.52 -13.11
CA THR A 152 12.73 -3.72 -13.48
C THR A 152 12.44 -2.62 -12.46
N GLY A 153 11.53 -1.70 -12.82
CA GLY A 153 11.10 -0.62 -11.94
C GLY A 153 10.02 -1.06 -10.95
N LEU A 154 10.07 -0.47 -9.76
CA LEU A 154 9.06 -0.62 -8.72
C LEU A 154 8.65 0.74 -8.17
N THR A 155 7.36 1.03 -8.15
CA THR A 155 6.83 2.19 -7.43
C THR A 155 6.18 1.75 -6.13
N ALA A 156 6.68 2.30 -5.02
CA ALA A 156 6.18 1.96 -3.70
C ALA A 156 5.02 2.88 -3.26
N ASP A 157 4.06 2.31 -2.51
CA ASP A 157 2.96 3.03 -1.88
C ASP A 157 2.09 3.84 -2.86
N CYS A 158 1.75 3.24 -4.00
CA CYS A 158 0.85 3.83 -4.98
C CYS A 158 -0.55 4.03 -4.38
N THR A 159 -1.19 5.12 -4.75
CA THR A 159 -2.58 5.43 -4.37
C THR A 159 -3.53 5.36 -5.55
N ILE A 160 -3.03 5.50 -6.77
CA ILE A 160 -3.80 5.36 -8.01
C ILE A 160 -2.97 4.52 -8.98
N LEU A 161 -3.64 3.62 -9.69
CA LEU A 161 -3.07 2.81 -10.76
C LEU A 161 -3.99 2.93 -11.98
N GLU A 162 -3.40 3.20 -13.13
CA GLU A 162 -4.10 3.32 -14.42
C GLU A 162 -3.37 2.48 -15.45
N MET A 163 -4.11 1.83 -16.36
CA MET A 163 -3.56 1.03 -17.44
C MET A 163 -3.81 1.71 -18.78
N ASN A 164 -2.80 1.73 -19.63
CA ASN A 164 -2.96 2.16 -21.01
C ASN A 164 -3.23 0.95 -21.92
N GLU A 165 -3.77 1.19 -23.12
CA GLU A 165 -4.03 0.16 -24.12
C GLU A 165 -2.75 -0.59 -24.56
N ASP A 166 -1.59 0.07 -24.47
CA ASP A 166 -0.26 -0.50 -24.77
C ASP A 166 0.34 -1.31 -23.61
N THR A 167 -0.46 -1.63 -22.59
CA THR A 167 -0.07 -2.36 -21.37
C THR A 167 0.88 -1.60 -20.43
N ASP A 168 1.07 -0.31 -20.62
CA ASP A 168 1.86 0.50 -19.71
C ASP A 168 1.05 0.90 -18.48
N LEU A 169 1.56 0.53 -17.31
CA LEU A 169 0.99 0.84 -16.01
C LEU A 169 1.46 2.23 -15.54
N SER A 170 0.54 3.18 -15.44
CA SER A 170 0.76 4.45 -14.75
C SER A 170 0.64 4.25 -13.25
N GLN A 171 1.73 4.47 -12.54
CA GLN A 171 1.84 4.26 -11.11
C GLN A 171 1.89 5.63 -10.42
N ILE A 172 0.83 5.99 -9.71
CA ILE A 172 0.65 7.34 -9.19
C ILE A 172 0.70 7.30 -7.66
N ARG A 173 1.53 8.16 -7.11
CA ARG A 173 1.69 8.26 -5.65
C ARG A 173 1.91 9.71 -5.21
N PRO A 174 1.50 10.06 -3.97
CA PRO A 174 1.87 11.33 -3.38
C PRO A 174 3.39 11.43 -3.20
N ALA A 175 3.95 12.59 -3.56
CA ALA A 175 5.36 12.93 -3.40
C ALA A 175 5.50 14.29 -2.72
N PHE A 176 6.71 14.64 -2.28
CA PHE A 176 7.03 15.92 -1.63
C PHE A 176 6.05 16.30 -0.51
N GLY A 177 5.80 15.34 0.40
CA GLY A 177 4.88 15.54 1.51
C GLY A 177 3.39 15.56 1.11
N GLY A 178 3.04 15.05 -0.06
CA GLY A 178 1.66 14.97 -0.55
C GLY A 178 1.20 16.17 -1.38
N ASN A 179 2.09 17.13 -1.64
CA ASN A 179 1.76 18.33 -2.42
C ASN A 179 1.75 18.08 -3.93
N ILE A 180 2.35 17.00 -4.39
CA ILE A 180 2.46 16.64 -5.80
C ILE A 180 2.08 15.17 -5.95
N MET A 181 1.34 14.85 -7.02
CA MET A 181 1.09 13.48 -7.45
C MET A 181 2.14 13.12 -8.53
N ALA A 182 3.04 12.22 -8.19
CA ALA A 182 4.05 11.73 -9.13
C ALA A 182 3.45 10.62 -9.99
N HIS A 183 3.48 10.79 -11.30
CA HIS A 183 3.14 9.77 -12.30
C HIS A 183 4.42 9.08 -12.75
N ILE A 184 4.54 7.80 -12.48
CA ILE A 184 5.74 7.00 -12.75
C ILE A 184 5.38 5.90 -13.75
N LYS A 185 6.22 5.74 -14.78
CA LYS A 185 6.09 4.72 -15.81
C LYS A 185 7.42 4.02 -16.03
N THR A 186 7.39 2.75 -16.36
CA THR A 186 8.55 1.93 -16.73
C THR A 186 8.30 1.22 -18.07
N PRO A 187 8.20 1.98 -19.18
CA PRO A 187 7.74 1.43 -20.46
C PRO A 187 8.72 0.41 -21.07
N ASP A 188 10.00 0.53 -20.78
CA ASP A 188 11.07 -0.28 -21.39
C ASP A 188 11.39 -1.58 -20.64
N HIS A 189 10.65 -1.87 -19.53
CA HIS A 189 10.91 -3.03 -18.68
C HIS A 189 9.61 -3.76 -18.31
N ARG A 190 9.71 -5.07 -18.13
CA ARG A 190 8.64 -5.94 -17.63
C ARG A 190 9.18 -6.95 -16.60
N PRO A 191 8.32 -7.38 -15.67
CA PRO A 191 7.00 -6.81 -15.38
C PRO A 191 7.10 -5.41 -14.78
N GLN A 192 6.06 -4.59 -14.91
CA GLN A 192 5.95 -3.34 -14.17
C GLN A 192 5.42 -3.63 -12.77
N MET A 193 6.07 -3.12 -11.73
CA MET A 193 5.75 -3.51 -10.36
C MET A 193 5.29 -2.31 -9.52
N ALA A 194 4.23 -2.52 -8.74
CA ALA A 194 3.71 -1.52 -7.80
C ALA A 194 3.42 -2.14 -6.44
N THR A 195 3.74 -1.42 -5.35
CA THR A 195 3.14 -1.75 -4.05
C THR A 195 2.03 -0.78 -3.71
N VAL A 196 0.96 -1.29 -3.09
CA VAL A 196 -0.22 -0.51 -2.69
C VAL A 196 -0.55 -0.80 -1.23
N ARG A 197 -0.85 0.24 -0.46
CA ARG A 197 -1.24 0.09 0.96
C ARG A 197 -2.64 -0.50 1.08
N TYR A 198 -2.85 -1.22 2.18
CA TYR A 198 -4.17 -1.67 2.58
C TYR A 198 -5.13 -0.49 2.77
N LYS A 199 -6.40 -0.66 2.43
CA LYS A 199 -7.48 0.35 2.47
C LYS A 199 -7.37 1.47 1.41
N ILE A 200 -6.53 1.31 0.41
CA ILE A 200 -6.43 2.25 -0.73
C ILE A 200 -7.34 1.84 -1.88
N MET A 201 -7.39 0.54 -2.18
CA MET A 201 -8.25 0.02 -3.25
C MET A 201 -9.51 -0.62 -2.68
N ASN A 202 -10.46 -0.96 -3.54
CA ASN A 202 -11.69 -1.62 -3.14
C ASN A 202 -11.61 -3.11 -3.48
N ALA A 203 -11.95 -3.95 -2.51
CA ALA A 203 -12.18 -5.36 -2.80
C ALA A 203 -13.52 -5.51 -3.56
N PRO A 204 -13.59 -6.41 -4.57
CA PRO A 204 -14.85 -6.73 -5.20
C PRO A 204 -15.76 -7.48 -4.23
N GLU A 205 -17.04 -7.53 -4.53
CA GLU A 205 -17.95 -8.43 -3.84
C GLU A 205 -17.56 -9.89 -4.11
N ARG A 206 -17.69 -10.73 -3.09
CA ARG A 206 -17.43 -12.15 -3.23
C ARG A 206 -18.48 -12.79 -4.13
N SER A 207 -18.07 -13.35 -5.27
CA SER A 207 -18.96 -14.13 -6.13
C SER A 207 -19.40 -15.40 -5.43
N GLU A 208 -20.64 -15.85 -5.68
CA GLU A 208 -21.11 -17.17 -5.19
C GLU A 208 -20.45 -18.31 -5.98
N GLU A 209 -20.16 -18.09 -7.28
CA GLU A 209 -19.54 -19.09 -8.16
C GLU A 209 -18.03 -18.86 -8.25
N GLU A 210 -17.28 -19.95 -8.24
CA GLU A 210 -15.85 -19.94 -8.57
C GLU A 210 -15.69 -19.74 -10.07
N SER A 211 -14.80 -18.84 -10.46
CA SER A 211 -14.47 -18.62 -11.86
C SER A 211 -12.95 -18.60 -12.04
N GLY A 212 -12.43 -19.43 -12.93
CA GLY A 212 -11.01 -19.49 -13.24
C GLY A 212 -10.37 -20.86 -13.02
N GLU A 213 -9.06 -20.91 -12.97
CA GLU A 213 -8.26 -22.13 -12.97
C GLU A 213 -7.19 -22.08 -11.86
N ILE A 214 -7.00 -23.20 -11.16
CA ILE A 214 -5.88 -23.40 -10.24
C ILE A 214 -4.76 -24.12 -11.02
N VAL A 215 -3.59 -23.50 -11.04
CA VAL A 215 -2.39 -24.02 -11.68
C VAL A 215 -1.37 -24.38 -10.59
N ASN A 216 -1.21 -25.67 -10.34
CA ASN A 216 -0.19 -26.14 -9.41
C ASN A 216 1.18 -26.05 -10.07
N CYS A 217 2.07 -25.32 -9.44
CA CYS A 217 3.44 -25.07 -9.88
C CYS A 217 4.43 -25.80 -8.96
N SER A 218 5.58 -26.13 -9.49
CA SER A 218 6.69 -26.69 -8.72
C SER A 218 7.99 -25.98 -9.09
N ILE A 219 8.89 -25.91 -8.14
CA ILE A 219 10.23 -25.34 -8.33
C ILE A 219 11.27 -26.32 -7.79
N ALA A 220 12.45 -26.36 -8.39
CA ALA A 220 13.54 -27.19 -7.91
C ALA A 220 13.91 -26.81 -6.46
N LYS A 221 13.98 -27.80 -5.56
CA LYS A 221 14.21 -27.57 -4.12
C LYS A 221 15.53 -26.84 -3.80
N GLU A 222 16.53 -27.06 -4.65
CA GLU A 222 17.82 -26.37 -4.55
C GLU A 222 17.69 -24.84 -4.68
N ARG A 223 16.67 -24.36 -5.40
CA ARG A 223 16.37 -22.93 -5.55
C ARG A 223 15.67 -22.33 -4.33
N LEU A 224 15.07 -23.16 -3.47
CA LEU A 224 14.35 -22.73 -2.26
C LEU A 224 15.28 -22.57 -1.03
N GLY A 225 16.58 -22.81 -1.20
CA GLY A 225 17.56 -22.61 -0.14
C GLY A 225 17.58 -21.18 0.39
N SER A 226 17.85 -21.04 1.69
CA SER A 226 17.99 -19.75 2.38
C SER A 226 19.15 -19.78 3.36
N HIS A 227 19.82 -18.64 3.53
CA HIS A 227 20.85 -18.46 4.54
C HIS A 227 20.27 -18.10 5.92
N VAL A 228 18.93 -18.04 6.02
CA VAL A 228 18.21 -17.72 7.26
C VAL A 228 17.34 -18.89 7.67
N ASP A 229 17.53 -19.36 8.91
CA ASP A 229 16.67 -20.33 9.56
C ASP A 229 15.76 -19.64 10.57
N VAL A 230 14.46 -19.92 10.50
CA VAL A 230 13.48 -19.44 11.47
C VAL A 230 13.43 -20.46 12.61
N LEU A 231 14.00 -20.11 13.76
CA LEU A 231 14.08 -21.01 14.93
C LEU A 231 12.77 -21.04 15.70
N ASP A 232 12.12 -19.89 15.85
CA ASP A 232 10.86 -19.77 16.60
C ASP A 232 10.04 -18.57 16.13
N ILE A 233 8.71 -18.64 16.35
CA ILE A 233 7.77 -17.54 16.11
C ILE A 233 6.96 -17.30 17.36
N VAL A 234 7.25 -16.20 18.05
CA VAL A 234 6.50 -15.77 19.22
C VAL A 234 5.36 -14.87 18.77
N LEU A 235 4.12 -15.36 18.91
CA LEU A 235 2.93 -14.56 18.63
C LEU A 235 2.81 -13.46 19.67
N LYS A 236 2.75 -12.21 19.22
CA LYS A 236 2.35 -11.10 20.08
C LYS A 236 0.88 -11.21 20.40
N GLU A 237 0.49 -10.72 21.59
CA GLU A 237 -0.94 -10.57 21.92
C GLU A 237 -1.66 -9.82 20.80
N LYS A 238 -2.92 -10.19 20.55
CA LYS A 238 -3.74 -9.54 19.50
C LYS A 238 -3.85 -8.04 19.78
N GLU A 239 -2.99 -7.25 19.19
CA GLU A 239 -3.11 -5.81 19.24
C GLU A 239 -4.31 -5.36 18.40
N LYS A 240 -5.07 -4.41 18.92
CA LYS A 240 -6.12 -3.74 18.14
C LYS A 240 -5.44 -2.76 17.18
N PHE A 241 -5.54 -3.02 15.90
CA PHE A 241 -5.01 -2.12 14.87
C PHE A 241 -6.05 -1.07 14.49
N ILE A 242 -5.65 0.20 14.44
CA ILE A 242 -6.55 1.30 14.07
C ILE A 242 -7.09 1.17 12.65
N GLU A 243 -6.41 0.44 11.76
CA GLU A 243 -6.87 0.16 10.40
C GLU A 243 -8.17 -0.66 10.36
N ASN A 244 -8.43 -1.45 11.41
CA ASN A 244 -9.59 -2.32 11.49
C ASN A 244 -10.72 -1.74 12.34
N ALA A 245 -10.56 -0.53 12.87
CA ALA A 245 -11.56 0.12 13.68
C ALA A 245 -12.69 0.71 12.82
N ASP A 246 -13.95 0.45 13.21
CA ASP A 246 -15.12 1.09 12.60
C ASP A 246 -15.26 2.57 13.01
N VAL A 247 -14.78 2.89 14.21
CA VAL A 247 -14.82 4.26 14.77
C VAL A 247 -13.44 4.67 15.26
N LEU A 248 -12.99 5.86 14.88
CA LEU A 248 -11.74 6.45 15.34
C LEU A 248 -11.97 7.84 15.93
N VAL A 249 -11.37 8.08 17.09
CA VAL A 249 -11.22 9.43 17.66
C VAL A 249 -9.75 9.82 17.53
N VAL A 250 -9.47 10.96 16.91
CA VAL A 250 -8.11 11.35 16.54
C VAL A 250 -7.64 12.57 17.32
N ALA A 251 -6.58 12.41 18.10
CA ALA A 251 -5.90 13.49 18.80
C ALA A 251 -4.97 14.28 17.88
N GLY A 252 -5.19 15.58 17.76
CA GLY A 252 -4.30 16.52 17.06
C GLY A 252 -3.56 17.45 18.05
N ARG A 253 -2.71 18.35 17.54
CA ARG A 253 -1.95 19.35 18.33
C ARG A 253 -2.81 20.33 19.12
N GLY A 254 -4.12 20.36 18.89
CA GLY A 254 -5.05 21.13 19.73
C GLY A 254 -5.21 20.57 21.14
N VAL A 255 -4.84 19.31 21.38
CA VAL A 255 -4.71 18.71 22.71
C VAL A 255 -3.47 19.29 23.39
N LYS A 256 -3.65 19.88 24.58
CA LYS A 256 -2.62 20.71 25.26
C LYS A 256 -1.71 19.87 26.16
N LYS A 257 -2.22 18.80 26.76
CA LYS A 257 -1.49 17.94 27.70
C LYS A 257 -1.76 16.47 27.40
N GLN A 258 -0.83 15.62 27.80
CA GLN A 258 -0.96 14.17 27.62
C GLN A 258 -2.14 13.60 28.40
N GLU A 259 -2.39 14.10 29.60
CA GLU A 259 -3.50 13.69 30.46
C GLU A 259 -4.87 13.93 29.81
N ASP A 260 -4.97 14.94 28.94
CA ASP A 260 -6.22 15.28 28.22
C ASP A 260 -6.63 14.19 27.21
N LEU A 261 -5.71 13.27 26.87
CA LEU A 261 -6.01 12.12 26.02
C LEU A 261 -7.02 11.17 26.66
N GLU A 262 -7.13 11.13 27.99
CA GLU A 262 -8.12 10.32 28.71
C GLU A 262 -9.55 10.70 28.32
N MET A 263 -9.81 12.01 28.14
CA MET A 263 -11.12 12.49 27.66
C MET A 263 -11.45 11.96 26.26
N LEU A 264 -10.47 11.95 25.35
CA LEU A 264 -10.65 11.44 24.00
C LEU A 264 -10.75 9.91 23.97
N GLN A 265 -10.00 9.23 24.85
CA GLN A 265 -10.12 7.79 25.04
C GLN A 265 -11.52 7.42 25.54
N LYS A 266 -12.06 8.15 26.52
CA LYS A 266 -13.43 7.95 27.01
C LYS A 266 -14.45 8.09 25.89
N LEU A 267 -14.30 9.11 25.03
CA LEU A 267 -15.18 9.27 23.85
C LEU A 267 -15.06 8.08 22.88
N ALA A 268 -13.84 7.62 22.62
CA ALA A 268 -13.60 6.47 21.74
C ALA A 268 -14.26 5.21 22.32
N ASP A 269 -14.08 4.94 23.60
CA ASP A 269 -14.65 3.78 24.29
C ASP A 269 -16.19 3.81 24.27
N LEU A 270 -16.79 4.97 24.52
CA LEU A 270 -18.24 5.16 24.45
C LEU A 270 -18.79 4.89 23.04
N LEU A 271 -18.03 5.14 22.00
CA LEU A 271 -18.42 4.88 20.63
C LEU A 271 -18.01 3.48 20.14
N GLY A 272 -17.38 2.67 20.99
CA GLY A 272 -16.86 1.34 20.62
C GLY A 272 -15.70 1.41 19.65
N GLY A 273 -14.98 2.55 19.62
CA GLY A 273 -13.91 2.85 18.72
C GLY A 273 -12.52 2.75 19.34
N GLN A 274 -11.52 3.34 18.66
CA GLN A 274 -10.15 3.41 19.14
C GLN A 274 -9.61 4.85 19.07
N LEU A 275 -8.65 5.15 19.95
CA LEU A 275 -7.93 6.40 19.91
C LEU A 275 -6.78 6.32 18.88
N ALA A 276 -6.71 7.32 18.02
CA ALA A 276 -5.63 7.50 17.05
C ALA A 276 -5.01 8.90 17.17
N CYS A 277 -3.94 9.16 16.45
CA CYS A 277 -3.28 10.46 16.56
C CYS A 277 -2.67 10.94 15.24
N THR A 278 -2.36 12.23 15.22
CA THR A 278 -1.51 12.84 14.21
C THR A 278 -0.03 12.66 14.55
N ARG A 279 0.85 12.79 13.55
CA ARG A 279 2.30 12.65 13.71
C ARG A 279 2.92 13.41 14.89
N PRO A 280 2.58 14.69 15.16
CA PRO A 280 3.14 15.39 16.31
C PRO A 280 2.87 14.72 17.66
N MET A 281 1.72 14.06 17.83
CA MET A 281 1.41 13.34 19.07
C MET A 281 2.27 12.10 19.26
N ALA A 282 2.53 11.37 18.15
CA ALA A 282 3.41 10.22 18.16
C ALA A 282 4.88 10.62 18.39
N GLU A 283 5.36 11.69 17.76
CA GLU A 283 6.72 12.20 17.94
C GLU A 283 6.98 12.75 19.36
N SER A 284 5.95 13.29 20.01
CA SER A 284 6.02 13.70 21.42
C SER A 284 5.96 12.51 22.39
N GLY A 285 5.80 11.29 21.92
CA GLY A 285 5.70 10.10 22.75
C GLY A 285 4.39 9.94 23.53
N TRP A 286 3.37 10.76 23.23
CA TRP A 286 2.07 10.70 23.91
C TRP A 286 1.23 9.51 23.52
N LEU A 287 1.37 9.06 22.27
CA LEU A 287 0.75 7.85 21.74
C LEU A 287 1.76 7.07 20.91
N PRO A 288 1.67 5.74 20.87
CA PRO A 288 2.60 4.94 20.09
C PRO A 288 2.44 5.17 18.58
N ALA A 289 3.54 5.06 17.82
CA ALA A 289 3.57 5.27 16.38
C ALA A 289 2.55 4.41 15.60
N LYS A 290 2.14 3.25 16.16
CA LYS A 290 1.10 2.39 15.58
C LYS A 290 -0.29 3.04 15.57
N CYS A 291 -0.53 4.09 16.37
CA CYS A 291 -1.79 4.87 16.40
C CYS A 291 -1.73 6.08 15.47
N GLN A 292 -0.60 6.33 14.79
CA GLN A 292 -0.44 7.48 13.91
C GLN A 292 -1.15 7.26 12.58
N ILE A 293 -1.96 8.24 12.16
CA ILE A 293 -2.60 8.29 10.83
C ILE A 293 -1.81 9.20 9.90
N GLY A 294 -1.69 8.82 8.63
CA GLY A 294 -1.13 9.65 7.56
C GLY A 294 -0.11 8.94 6.68
N LEU A 295 0.56 9.71 5.81
CA LEU A 295 1.54 9.18 4.85
C LEU A 295 2.71 8.44 5.52
N SER A 296 3.17 8.91 6.67
CA SER A 296 4.20 8.26 7.48
C SER A 296 3.64 7.33 8.57
N GLY A 297 2.32 7.19 8.65
CA GLY A 297 1.61 6.35 9.59
C GLY A 297 0.74 5.30 8.88
N ARG A 298 -0.43 5.05 9.46
CA ARG A 298 -1.41 4.11 8.96
C ARG A 298 -2.43 4.79 8.05
N THR A 299 -2.90 4.08 7.04
CA THR A 299 -4.07 4.47 6.26
C THR A 299 -5.29 3.78 6.86
N VAL A 300 -6.33 4.55 7.12
CA VAL A 300 -7.56 4.08 7.78
C VAL A 300 -8.80 4.44 6.94
N ARG A 301 -9.84 3.62 7.06
CA ARG A 301 -11.12 3.84 6.40
C ARG A 301 -12.26 3.41 7.34
N PRO A 302 -12.43 4.09 8.48
CA PRO A 302 -13.52 3.81 9.41
C PRO A 302 -14.87 4.28 8.87
N LYS A 303 -15.96 3.76 9.45
CA LYS A 303 -17.32 4.29 9.24
C LYS A 303 -17.48 5.70 9.82
N LEU A 304 -16.78 5.98 10.92
CA LEU A 304 -16.77 7.30 11.55
C LEU A 304 -15.37 7.67 12.04
N ILE A 305 -14.89 8.84 11.69
CA ILE A 305 -13.68 9.43 12.26
C ILE A 305 -14.00 10.81 12.82
N ILE A 306 -13.62 11.01 14.09
CA ILE A 306 -13.80 12.28 14.80
C ILE A 306 -12.41 12.88 15.03
N THR A 307 -12.10 14.00 14.39
CA THR A 307 -10.79 14.66 14.54
C THR A 307 -10.90 15.81 15.56
N CYS A 308 -10.08 15.75 16.60
CA CYS A 308 -10.09 16.69 17.72
C CYS A 308 -8.83 17.55 17.72
N GLY A 309 -8.97 18.84 17.38
CA GLY A 309 -7.84 19.78 17.31
C GLY A 309 -6.79 19.44 16.26
N VAL A 310 -7.22 18.82 15.16
CA VAL A 310 -6.37 18.47 14.00
C VAL A 310 -6.38 19.60 12.98
N SER A 311 -5.20 20.00 12.50
CA SER A 311 -5.10 21.08 11.50
C SER A 311 -5.54 20.66 10.08
N GLY A 312 -5.38 19.39 9.72
CA GLY A 312 -5.72 18.90 8.37
C GLY A 312 -4.60 19.05 7.35
N ALA A 313 -3.35 18.86 7.77
CA ALA A 313 -2.23 18.80 6.85
C ALA A 313 -2.45 17.65 5.83
N VAL A 314 -2.03 17.86 4.57
CA VAL A 314 -2.23 16.88 3.47
C VAL A 314 -1.67 15.51 3.82
N GLN A 315 -0.54 15.47 4.56
CA GLN A 315 0.08 14.23 5.03
C GLN A 315 -0.83 13.41 5.95
N PHE A 316 -1.66 14.07 6.75
CA PHE A 316 -2.64 13.42 7.62
C PHE A 316 -3.89 13.02 6.83
N THR A 317 -4.47 13.96 6.07
CA THR A 317 -5.72 13.72 5.35
C THR A 317 -5.60 12.61 4.30
N ALA A 318 -4.44 12.47 3.66
CA ALA A 318 -4.16 11.36 2.73
C ALA A 318 -4.27 9.96 3.37
N GLY A 319 -4.17 9.87 4.70
CA GLY A 319 -4.34 8.61 5.43
C GLY A 319 -5.77 8.34 5.91
N MET A 320 -6.75 9.27 5.71
CA MET A 320 -8.09 9.11 6.26
C MET A 320 -9.23 9.65 5.39
N ASN A 321 -8.94 10.30 4.26
CA ASN A 321 -9.92 10.96 3.40
C ASN A 321 -10.95 10.03 2.75
N HIS A 322 -10.72 8.72 2.78
CA HIS A 322 -11.67 7.69 2.33
C HIS A 322 -12.60 7.17 3.45
N SER A 323 -12.57 7.78 4.63
CA SER A 323 -13.51 7.44 5.72
C SER A 323 -14.95 7.78 5.30
N GLU A 324 -15.92 6.96 5.71
CA GLU A 324 -17.32 7.16 5.31
C GLU A 324 -17.90 8.45 5.90
N ASN A 325 -17.64 8.72 7.18
CA ASN A 325 -18.06 9.94 7.86
C ASN A 325 -16.89 10.60 8.56
N ILE A 326 -16.60 11.83 8.21
CA ILE A 326 -15.51 12.63 8.78
C ILE A 326 -16.13 13.78 9.56
N PHE A 327 -15.98 13.76 10.88
CA PHE A 327 -16.42 14.84 11.78
C PHE A 327 -15.19 15.57 12.33
N ALA A 328 -15.12 16.87 12.14
CA ALA A 328 -13.96 17.67 12.56
C ALA A 328 -14.36 18.72 13.61
N ILE A 329 -13.59 18.74 14.72
CA ILE A 329 -13.69 19.75 15.79
C ILE A 329 -12.39 20.54 15.80
N ASN A 330 -12.47 21.83 15.54
CA ASN A 330 -11.33 22.74 15.62
C ASN A 330 -11.82 24.15 16.02
N LYS A 331 -11.02 24.86 16.81
CA LYS A 331 -11.30 26.26 17.19
C LYS A 331 -10.97 27.27 16.09
N ASP A 332 -10.13 26.91 15.13
CA ASP A 332 -9.78 27.71 13.96
C ASP A 332 -10.75 27.40 12.83
N GLU A 333 -11.64 28.32 12.52
CA GLU A 333 -12.63 28.20 11.42
C GLU A 333 -11.98 28.01 10.04
N LYS A 334 -10.70 28.44 9.88
CA LYS A 334 -9.93 28.32 8.64
C LYS A 334 -9.08 27.06 8.58
N ALA A 335 -9.16 26.17 9.58
CA ALA A 335 -8.38 24.94 9.61
C ALA A 335 -8.61 24.10 8.34
N PRO A 336 -7.56 23.71 7.62
CA PRO A 336 -7.69 22.93 6.37
C PRO A 336 -8.47 21.63 6.52
N ILE A 337 -8.57 21.04 7.73
CA ILE A 337 -9.35 19.83 7.99
C ILE A 337 -10.82 19.98 7.58
N PHE A 338 -11.38 21.16 7.69
CA PHE A 338 -12.77 21.44 7.31
C PHE A 338 -13.03 21.32 5.81
N LYS A 339 -11.99 21.37 4.96
CA LYS A 339 -12.12 21.11 3.53
C LYS A 339 -12.31 19.62 3.20
N THR A 340 -11.92 18.74 4.11
CA THR A 340 -12.03 17.29 3.96
C THR A 340 -13.19 16.71 4.77
N ALA A 341 -13.59 17.39 5.84
CA ALA A 341 -14.64 16.91 6.74
C ALA A 341 -16.02 17.01 6.13
N HIS A 342 -16.87 16.00 6.39
CA HIS A 342 -18.30 16.02 6.03
C HIS A 342 -19.11 16.85 7.05
N TYR A 343 -18.69 16.85 8.31
CA TYR A 343 -19.31 17.60 9.39
C TYR A 343 -18.24 18.44 10.09
N CYS A 344 -18.50 19.73 10.22
CA CYS A 344 -17.57 20.71 10.78
C CYS A 344 -18.16 21.35 12.01
N LEU A 345 -17.43 21.34 13.13
CA LEU A 345 -17.78 22.06 14.33
C LEU A 345 -16.65 23.01 14.72
N VAL A 346 -16.91 24.30 14.64
CA VAL A 346 -15.97 25.32 15.10
C VAL A 346 -16.18 25.52 16.60
N GLY A 347 -15.19 25.15 17.41
CA GLY A 347 -15.28 25.23 18.87
C GLY A 347 -14.04 24.71 19.58
N ASP A 348 -13.95 25.00 20.88
CA ASP A 348 -12.88 24.42 21.70
C ASP A 348 -13.22 22.95 22.03
N LEU A 349 -12.29 22.07 21.75
CA LEU A 349 -12.46 20.63 22.02
C LEU A 349 -12.72 20.35 23.52
N TYR A 350 -12.21 21.20 24.42
CA TYR A 350 -12.40 21.08 25.86
C TYR A 350 -13.82 21.44 26.32
N GLU A 351 -14.58 22.17 25.52
CA GLU A 351 -16.00 22.45 25.74
C GLU A 351 -16.88 21.44 25.03
N VAL A 352 -16.52 21.11 23.78
CA VAL A 352 -17.34 20.28 22.91
C VAL A 352 -17.32 18.80 23.31
N ILE A 353 -16.13 18.24 23.61
CA ILE A 353 -16.00 16.80 23.89
C ILE A 353 -16.73 16.37 25.18
N PRO A 354 -16.62 17.10 26.31
CA PRO A 354 -17.38 16.76 27.50
C PRO A 354 -18.91 16.76 27.28
N GLN A 355 -19.43 17.75 26.54
CA GLN A 355 -20.86 17.81 26.21
C GLN A 355 -21.28 16.67 25.30
N LEU A 356 -20.43 16.29 24.35
CA LEU A 356 -20.68 15.16 23.46
C LEU A 356 -20.72 13.84 24.23
N ILE A 357 -19.76 13.64 25.14
CA ILE A 357 -19.72 12.49 26.05
C ILE A 357 -21.01 12.40 26.85
N GLN A 358 -21.40 13.49 27.51
CA GLN A 358 -22.62 13.56 28.32
C GLN A 358 -23.87 13.16 27.48
N LYS A 359 -24.04 13.74 26.31
CA LYS A 359 -25.17 13.43 25.42
C LYS A 359 -25.20 11.98 24.96
N ILE A 360 -24.03 11.35 24.75
CA ILE A 360 -23.94 9.95 24.35
C ILE A 360 -24.32 9.05 25.53
N GLU A 361 -23.82 9.39 26.75
CA GLU A 361 -24.15 8.67 27.97
C GLU A 361 -25.66 8.71 28.27
N GLU A 362 -26.27 9.91 28.16
CA GLU A 362 -27.73 10.09 28.32
C GLU A 362 -28.54 9.24 27.34
N LYS A 363 -28.11 9.17 26.06
CA LYS A 363 -28.80 8.35 25.05
C LYS A 363 -28.59 6.83 25.22
N LYS A 364 -27.50 6.40 25.86
CA LYS A 364 -27.24 4.97 26.12
C LYS A 364 -27.87 4.49 27.41
N GLY A 365 -28.21 5.39 28.32
CA GLY A 365 -28.91 5.08 29.59
C GLY A 365 -30.43 5.16 29.50
N ALA A 366 -30.94 5.61 28.36
CA ALA A 366 -32.37 5.66 28.03
C ALA A 366 -32.73 4.51 27.08
#